data_5645ba4471eb96820f3476b3eed971ca
#
_entry.id   5645ba4471eb96820f3476b3eed971ca
#
_cell.length_a   1.000
_cell.length_b   1.000
_cell.length_c   1.000
_cell.angle_alpha   90.00
_cell.angle_beta   90.00
_cell.angle_gamma   90.00
#
_symmetry.space_group_name_H-M   'P 1'
#
loop_
_entity.id
_entity.type
_entity.pdbx_description
1 polymer ?
#
loop_
_entity_poly.entity_id
_entity_poly.type
_entity_poly.pdbx_seq_one_letter_code
_entity_poly.pdbx_strand_id
1 'polypeptide(L)'
;MCKMLHEISRELLNWKEIRKVKWENNKVEVKEFLEKDSLKFDFSDDCDYTKDSSYKSMSGFTKYFAYKTLDNVKDPDSNSTLLQEIYKVLWPELEQKDYMRGKGWIHSDTMTSVQHTLAKYFEATFPNEVKEYLLNNPRQRFVSVRMCKSMYEQFSTVSSYLDSNADLKRFVSLYHTLGNYSPVPTGFNVARSGVGYSSNYDYWDLTLMKIKKYFDLRKKTFLKRADDVNQIAILFHYEETINNCMKWLDGYDSWNDFVEQYFFQDYVDDEGEVIPFCTGHSWKDGCNEVGDYDEFFKNAWNRIEARSNRMISALKKKLEKN
;
A
#
# COMPACT_ATOMS: atom_id res chain seq x y z
N MET A 1 -4.44 49.79 12.16
CA MET A 1 -3.99 48.62 12.95
C MET A 1 -5.16 47.89 13.60
N CYS A 2 -6.06 48.51 14.38
CA CYS A 2 -7.19 47.82 15.05
C CYS A 2 -8.21 47.16 14.08
N LYS A 3 -8.58 47.82 12.97
CA LYS A 3 -9.49 47.23 11.93
C LYS A 3 -8.90 45.99 11.25
N MET A 4 -7.62 46.03 10.91
CA MET A 4 -6.92 44.94 10.26
C MET A 4 -6.80 43.73 11.19
N LEU A 5 -6.57 43.93 12.49
CA LEU A 5 -6.54 42.85 13.48
C LEU A 5 -7.94 42.25 13.69
N HIS A 6 -8.98 43.05 13.56
CA HIS A 6 -10.37 42.58 13.67
C HIS A 6 -10.80 41.74 12.43
N GLU A 7 -10.38 42.13 11.24
CA GLU A 7 -10.59 41.35 10.02
C GLU A 7 -9.84 40.01 10.05
N ILE A 8 -8.55 40.01 10.43
CA ILE A 8 -7.74 38.81 10.57
C ILE A 8 -8.35 37.85 11.60
N SER A 9 -8.83 38.40 12.76
CA SER A 9 -9.47 37.54 13.78
C SER A 9 -10.83 36.98 13.31
N ARG A 10 -11.57 37.69 12.48
CA ARG A 10 -12.84 37.24 11.89
C ARG A 10 -12.63 36.17 10.80
N GLU A 11 -11.59 36.33 9.98
CA GLU A 11 -11.17 35.30 9.02
C GLU A 11 -10.70 34.03 9.73
N LEU A 12 -9.87 34.16 10.79
CA LEU A 12 -9.40 33.02 11.58
C LEU A 12 -10.55 32.26 12.28
N LEU A 13 -11.56 32.98 12.78
CA LEU A 13 -12.76 32.36 13.36
C LEU A 13 -13.58 31.62 12.28
N ASN A 14 -13.74 32.23 11.10
CA ASN A 14 -14.44 31.62 9.98
C ASN A 14 -13.71 30.36 9.51
N TRP A 15 -12.38 30.39 9.43
CA TRP A 15 -11.56 29.22 9.11
C TRP A 15 -11.67 28.09 10.15
N LYS A 16 -11.78 28.44 11.43
CA LYS A 16 -11.98 27.44 12.50
C LYS A 16 -13.36 26.80 12.41
N GLU A 17 -14.41 27.58 12.13
CA GLU A 17 -15.75 27.04 11.92
C GLU A 17 -15.86 26.20 10.67
N ILE A 18 -15.29 26.63 9.55
CA ILE A 18 -15.23 25.84 8.30
C ILE A 18 -14.48 24.53 8.52
N ARG A 19 -13.36 24.54 9.22
CA ARG A 19 -12.62 23.32 9.58
C ARG A 19 -13.43 22.42 10.49
N LYS A 20 -14.16 22.96 11.45
CA LYS A 20 -15.01 22.19 12.35
C LYS A 20 -16.16 21.52 11.61
N VAL A 21 -16.87 22.25 10.74
CA VAL A 21 -17.95 21.71 9.90
C VAL A 21 -17.41 20.63 8.96
N LYS A 22 -16.27 20.86 8.31
CA LYS A 22 -15.63 19.87 7.46
C LYS A 22 -15.22 18.63 8.24
N TRP A 23 -14.67 18.79 9.43
CA TRP A 23 -14.32 17.68 10.32
C TRP A 23 -15.53 16.85 10.75
N GLU A 24 -16.65 17.51 11.12
CA GLU A 24 -17.88 16.78 11.47
C GLU A 24 -18.46 16.01 10.28
N ASN A 25 -18.44 16.58 9.07
CA ASN A 25 -18.85 15.88 7.86
C ASN A 25 -17.96 14.66 7.58
N ASN A 26 -16.65 14.81 7.72
CA ASN A 26 -15.69 13.72 7.52
C ASN A 26 -15.88 12.56 8.52
N LYS A 27 -16.22 12.89 9.78
CA LYS A 27 -16.59 11.87 10.79
C LYS A 27 -17.82 11.07 10.36
N VAL A 28 -18.79 11.69 9.68
CA VAL A 28 -19.98 10.98 9.18
C VAL A 28 -19.57 9.93 8.15
N GLU A 29 -18.74 10.28 7.16
CA GLU A 29 -18.28 9.33 6.14
C GLU A 29 -17.49 8.15 6.74
N VAL A 30 -16.61 8.41 7.73
CA VAL A 30 -15.87 7.34 8.41
C VAL A 30 -16.80 6.48 9.27
N LYS A 31 -17.84 7.04 9.90
CA LYS A 31 -18.83 6.27 10.65
C LYS A 31 -19.64 5.37 9.71
N GLU A 32 -20.12 5.90 8.58
CA GLU A 32 -20.82 5.10 7.56
C GLU A 32 -19.95 3.96 7.01
N PHE A 33 -18.64 4.20 6.83
CA PHE A 33 -17.69 3.16 6.48
C PHE A 33 -17.65 2.06 7.54
N LEU A 34 -17.63 2.41 8.83
CA LEU A 34 -17.58 1.44 9.93
C LEU A 34 -18.89 0.64 10.11
N GLU A 35 -20.02 1.15 9.64
CA GLU A 35 -21.33 0.47 9.65
C GLU A 35 -21.47 -0.56 8.51
N LYS A 36 -20.65 -0.46 7.47
CA LYS A 36 -20.58 -1.40 6.35
C LYS A 36 -19.62 -2.55 6.66
N ASP A 37 -19.47 -3.50 5.73
CA ASP A 37 -18.41 -4.52 5.80
C ASP A 37 -17.03 -3.87 5.53
N SER A 38 -16.53 -3.15 6.53
CA SER A 38 -15.29 -2.35 6.44
C SER A 38 -14.07 -3.17 6.08
N LEU A 39 -14.06 -4.47 6.44
CA LEU A 39 -12.98 -5.39 6.13
C LEU A 39 -12.84 -5.68 4.64
N LYS A 40 -13.95 -5.64 3.93
CA LYS A 40 -14.02 -5.95 2.48
C LYS A 40 -14.22 -4.71 1.63
N PHE A 41 -14.27 -3.53 2.24
CA PHE A 41 -14.48 -2.30 1.50
C PHE A 41 -13.30 -2.05 0.55
N ASP A 42 -13.60 -2.02 -0.74
CA ASP A 42 -12.63 -1.76 -1.80
C ASP A 42 -12.55 -0.24 -2.06
N PHE A 43 -11.47 0.38 -1.62
CA PHE A 43 -11.26 1.83 -1.78
C PHE A 43 -11.18 2.28 -3.24
N SER A 44 -11.02 1.38 -4.19
CA SER A 44 -11.13 1.72 -5.59
C SER A 44 -12.55 2.12 -5.99
N ASP A 45 -13.56 1.69 -5.24
CA ASP A 45 -14.96 2.09 -5.45
C ASP A 45 -15.29 3.49 -4.92
N ASP A 46 -14.44 4.04 -4.04
CA ASP A 46 -14.54 5.42 -3.55
C ASP A 46 -13.88 6.43 -4.51
N CYS A 47 -13.12 5.98 -5.48
CA CYS A 47 -12.51 6.86 -6.47
C CYS A 47 -13.52 7.25 -7.54
N ASP A 48 -13.40 8.49 -8.05
CA ASP A 48 -14.23 8.97 -9.15
C ASP A 48 -13.82 8.34 -10.50
N TYR A 49 -14.44 7.22 -10.83
CA TYR A 49 -14.33 6.54 -12.13
C TYR A 49 -15.47 6.97 -13.03
N THR A 50 -15.64 8.26 -13.21
CA THR A 50 -16.83 8.90 -13.79
C THR A 50 -17.27 8.39 -15.16
N LYS A 51 -16.54 7.49 -15.80
CA LYS A 51 -16.84 7.05 -17.18
C LYS A 51 -17.12 5.56 -17.34
N ASP A 52 -16.84 4.73 -16.32
CA ASP A 52 -17.07 3.29 -16.45
C ASP A 52 -17.77 2.73 -15.20
N SER A 53 -19.10 2.80 -15.21
CA SER A 53 -19.94 2.19 -14.16
C SER A 53 -19.77 0.67 -14.08
N SER A 54 -19.23 0.04 -15.13
CA SER A 54 -19.01 -1.40 -15.18
C SER A 54 -17.90 -1.85 -14.20
N TYR A 55 -16.90 -1.00 -13.95
CA TYR A 55 -15.80 -1.34 -13.04
C TYR A 55 -16.29 -1.66 -11.61
N LYS A 56 -17.21 -0.87 -11.07
CA LYS A 56 -17.75 -1.08 -9.71
C LYS A 56 -18.53 -2.38 -9.57
N SER A 57 -19.06 -2.91 -10.67
CA SER A 57 -19.75 -4.22 -10.68
C SER A 57 -18.82 -5.41 -10.83
N MET A 58 -17.55 -5.18 -11.16
CA MET A 58 -16.54 -6.24 -11.26
C MET A 58 -16.11 -6.74 -9.89
N SER A 59 -15.61 -7.95 -9.83
CA SER A 59 -15.07 -8.57 -8.61
C SER A 59 -13.87 -9.48 -8.93
N GLY A 60 -13.11 -9.87 -7.91
CA GLY A 60 -12.02 -10.82 -8.01
C GLY A 60 -10.97 -10.43 -9.07
N PHE A 61 -10.53 -11.42 -9.84
CA PHE A 61 -9.52 -11.23 -10.88
C PHE A 61 -9.94 -10.24 -11.98
N THR A 62 -11.22 -10.26 -12.37
CA THR A 62 -11.72 -9.32 -13.39
C THR A 62 -11.54 -7.88 -12.95
N LYS A 63 -11.87 -7.55 -11.70
CA LYS A 63 -11.68 -6.22 -11.13
C LYS A 63 -10.19 -5.86 -11.01
N TYR A 64 -9.38 -6.79 -10.50
CA TYR A 64 -7.93 -6.59 -10.36
C TYR A 64 -7.27 -6.30 -11.71
N PHE A 65 -7.55 -7.12 -12.73
CA PHE A 65 -7.00 -6.89 -14.06
C PHE A 65 -7.51 -5.60 -14.70
N ALA A 66 -8.78 -5.23 -14.49
CA ALA A 66 -9.31 -3.96 -14.95
C ALA A 66 -8.54 -2.79 -14.30
N TYR A 67 -8.35 -2.81 -12.99
CA TYR A 67 -7.56 -1.81 -12.28
C TYR A 67 -6.14 -1.65 -12.87
N LYS A 68 -5.47 -2.75 -13.21
CA LYS A 68 -4.09 -2.71 -13.72
C LYS A 68 -3.96 -2.40 -15.22
N THR A 69 -5.05 -2.46 -15.98
CA THR A 69 -5.01 -2.39 -17.45
C THR A 69 -5.88 -1.31 -18.07
N LEU A 70 -6.86 -0.79 -17.35
CA LEU A 70 -7.71 0.31 -17.83
C LEU A 70 -7.05 1.66 -17.57
N ASP A 71 -6.96 2.49 -18.60
CA ASP A 71 -6.28 3.80 -18.56
C ASP A 71 -6.98 4.83 -17.64
N ASN A 72 -8.25 4.62 -17.34
CA ASN A 72 -9.09 5.55 -16.57
C ASN A 72 -9.22 5.20 -15.08
N VAL A 73 -8.65 4.08 -14.65
CA VAL A 73 -8.70 3.65 -13.24
C VAL A 73 -7.70 4.45 -12.43
N LYS A 74 -8.20 5.14 -11.40
CA LYS A 74 -7.39 5.94 -10.51
C LYS A 74 -6.93 5.12 -9.31
N ASP A 75 -5.69 5.34 -8.89
CA ASP A 75 -5.14 4.69 -7.72
C ASP A 75 -5.79 5.23 -6.45
N PRO A 76 -6.38 4.38 -5.60
CA PRO A 76 -7.04 4.80 -4.36
C PRO A 76 -6.13 5.55 -3.40
N ASP A 77 -4.85 5.23 -3.35
CA ASP A 77 -3.87 5.89 -2.48
C ASP A 77 -3.77 7.41 -2.73
N SER A 78 -4.06 7.81 -3.95
CA SER A 78 -3.99 9.21 -4.40
C SER A 78 -5.36 9.82 -4.72
N ASN A 79 -6.46 9.06 -4.65
CA ASN A 79 -7.75 9.53 -5.13
C ASN A 79 -8.95 9.18 -4.23
N SER A 80 -8.81 8.31 -3.23
CA SER A 80 -9.89 8.03 -2.29
C SER A 80 -9.98 9.10 -1.20
N THR A 81 -11.11 9.81 -1.16
CA THR A 81 -11.39 10.79 -0.10
C THR A 81 -11.59 10.13 1.24
N LEU A 82 -12.30 9.01 1.27
CA LEU A 82 -12.54 8.25 2.49
C LEU A 82 -11.24 7.75 3.11
N LEU A 83 -10.30 7.23 2.31
CA LEU A 83 -8.99 6.80 2.81
C LEU A 83 -8.22 7.96 3.47
N GLN A 84 -8.28 9.17 2.87
CA GLN A 84 -7.68 10.36 3.45
C GLN A 84 -8.31 10.77 4.79
N GLU A 85 -9.63 10.68 4.92
CA GLU A 85 -10.32 10.99 6.17
C GLU A 85 -10.01 9.95 7.26
N ILE A 86 -9.89 8.67 6.89
CA ILE A 86 -9.43 7.62 7.80
C ILE A 86 -8.02 7.93 8.31
N TYR A 87 -7.10 8.35 7.44
CA TYR A 87 -5.74 8.72 7.86
C TYR A 87 -5.72 9.88 8.85
N LYS A 88 -6.54 10.89 8.65
CA LYS A 88 -6.66 12.03 9.59
C LYS A 88 -7.18 11.62 10.97
N VAL A 89 -8.02 10.59 11.02
CA VAL A 89 -8.48 10.03 12.30
C VAL A 89 -7.39 9.16 12.93
N LEU A 90 -6.73 8.29 12.18
CA LEU A 90 -5.72 7.38 12.71
C LEU A 90 -4.41 8.09 13.06
N TRP A 91 -3.98 9.03 12.23
CA TRP A 91 -2.69 9.74 12.34
C TRP A 91 -2.89 11.26 12.15
N PRO A 92 -3.59 11.96 13.07
CA PRO A 92 -3.91 13.37 12.91
C PRO A 92 -2.67 14.28 12.82
N GLU A 93 -1.54 13.85 13.37
CA GLU A 93 -0.26 14.56 13.33
C GLU A 93 0.36 14.60 11.94
N LEU A 94 0.07 13.62 11.06
CA LEU A 94 0.67 13.54 9.72
C LEU A 94 0.18 14.66 8.79
N GLU A 95 -1.03 15.18 9.03
CA GLU A 95 -1.58 16.28 8.22
C GLU A 95 -0.72 17.56 8.31
N GLN A 96 0.03 17.72 9.39
CA GLN A 96 0.88 18.89 9.64
C GLN A 96 2.33 18.69 9.18
N LYS A 97 2.69 17.50 8.68
CA LYS A 97 4.05 17.17 8.28
C LYS A 97 4.22 17.39 6.77
N ASP A 98 4.97 18.41 6.38
CA ASP A 98 5.17 18.74 4.96
C ASP A 98 5.73 17.57 4.15
N TYR A 99 6.62 16.78 4.74
CA TYR A 99 7.20 15.60 4.08
C TYR A 99 6.21 14.44 3.86
N MET A 100 5.04 14.48 4.52
CA MET A 100 3.94 13.51 4.32
C MET A 100 2.90 14.01 3.31
N ARG A 101 3.04 15.20 2.76
CA ARG A 101 2.00 15.81 1.91
C ARG A 101 2.38 15.77 0.45
N GLY A 102 1.51 15.15 -0.36
CA GLY A 102 1.56 15.20 -1.81
C GLY A 102 0.29 15.87 -2.36
N LYS A 103 0.41 16.98 -3.13
CA LYS A 103 -0.72 17.65 -3.80
C LYS A 103 -1.93 17.96 -2.88
N GLY A 104 -1.67 18.29 -1.62
CA GLY A 104 -2.72 18.62 -0.64
C GLY A 104 -3.29 17.44 0.16
N TRP A 105 -2.80 16.23 -0.08
CA TRP A 105 -3.22 14.97 0.57
C TRP A 105 -2.07 14.41 1.41
N ILE A 106 -2.40 13.56 2.39
CA ILE A 106 -1.39 12.71 3.03
C ILE A 106 -0.95 11.69 1.97
N HIS A 107 0.33 11.71 1.63
CA HIS A 107 0.88 10.77 0.66
C HIS A 107 0.78 9.35 1.21
N SER A 108 0.34 8.42 0.38
CA SER A 108 0.18 7.03 0.78
C SER A 108 0.62 6.07 -0.33
N ASP A 109 0.71 4.81 0.03
CA ASP A 109 1.12 3.74 -0.88
C ASP A 109 0.34 2.46 -0.64
N THR A 110 0.12 1.71 -1.70
CA THR A 110 -0.31 0.31 -1.64
C THR A 110 0.85 -0.51 -1.10
N MET A 111 0.64 -1.19 0.03
CA MET A 111 1.71 -1.87 0.75
C MET A 111 2.27 -3.07 -0.01
N THR A 112 1.39 -3.94 -0.46
CA THR A 112 1.81 -5.17 -1.14
C THR A 112 1.20 -5.24 -2.52
N SER A 113 2.05 -5.12 -3.54
CA SER A 113 1.68 -5.24 -4.95
C SER A 113 2.18 -6.56 -5.50
N VAL A 114 1.28 -7.31 -6.11
CA VAL A 114 1.65 -8.58 -6.76
C VAL A 114 1.93 -8.44 -8.25
N GLN A 115 2.02 -7.22 -8.76
CA GLN A 115 2.12 -7.02 -10.22
C GLN A 115 3.23 -7.84 -10.86
N HIS A 116 4.43 -7.79 -10.28
CA HIS A 116 5.59 -8.53 -10.78
C HIS A 116 5.59 -9.99 -10.31
N THR A 117 5.16 -10.22 -9.08
CA THR A 117 4.99 -11.57 -8.53
C THR A 117 4.01 -12.37 -9.36
N LEU A 118 2.90 -11.75 -9.78
CA LEU A 118 1.90 -12.40 -10.63
C LEU A 118 2.49 -12.81 -11.99
N ALA A 119 3.32 -11.97 -12.61
CA ALA A 119 3.98 -12.31 -13.86
C ALA A 119 4.87 -13.56 -13.73
N LYS A 120 5.72 -13.60 -12.69
CA LYS A 120 6.57 -14.74 -12.39
C LYS A 120 5.76 -15.98 -11.98
N TYR A 121 4.69 -15.79 -11.22
CA TYR A 121 3.77 -16.86 -10.86
C TYR A 121 3.13 -17.50 -12.10
N PHE A 122 2.73 -16.69 -13.09
CA PHE A 122 2.23 -17.20 -14.36
C PHE A 122 3.30 -17.98 -15.12
N GLU A 123 4.54 -17.50 -15.18
CA GLU A 123 5.65 -18.22 -15.80
C GLU A 123 5.91 -19.58 -15.15
N ALA A 124 5.87 -19.63 -13.81
CA ALA A 124 6.11 -20.86 -13.05
C ALA A 124 4.93 -21.85 -13.14
N THR A 125 3.70 -21.34 -13.11
CA THR A 125 2.48 -22.17 -13.01
C THR A 125 1.94 -22.63 -14.38
N PHE A 126 2.07 -21.77 -15.40
CA PHE A 126 1.50 -21.98 -16.74
C PHE A 126 2.55 -21.89 -17.85
N PRO A 127 3.66 -22.65 -17.78
CA PRO A 127 4.75 -22.50 -18.75
C PRO A 127 4.34 -22.82 -20.19
N ASN A 128 3.39 -23.74 -20.38
CA ASN A 128 2.90 -24.11 -21.71
C ASN A 128 2.01 -23.03 -22.31
N GLU A 129 1.06 -22.50 -21.55
CA GLU A 129 0.16 -21.43 -21.96
C GLU A 129 0.93 -20.12 -22.19
N VAL A 130 1.94 -19.84 -21.37
CA VAL A 130 2.86 -18.71 -21.57
C VAL A 130 3.60 -18.86 -22.89
N LYS A 131 4.16 -20.04 -23.17
CA LYS A 131 4.84 -20.32 -24.43
C LYS A 131 3.91 -20.17 -25.62
N GLU A 132 2.72 -20.74 -25.54
CA GLU A 132 1.70 -20.65 -26.61
C GLU A 132 1.31 -19.20 -26.86
N TYR A 133 1.04 -18.45 -25.80
CA TYR A 133 0.69 -17.02 -25.90
C TYR A 133 1.80 -16.21 -26.58
N LEU A 134 3.06 -16.41 -26.18
CA LEU A 134 4.22 -15.70 -26.76
C LEU A 134 4.44 -16.05 -28.24
N LEU A 135 4.23 -17.30 -28.63
CA LEU A 135 4.31 -17.72 -30.05
C LEU A 135 3.27 -17.02 -30.92
N ASN A 136 2.05 -16.85 -30.39
CA ASN A 136 0.95 -16.14 -31.06
C ASN A 136 1.09 -14.61 -30.99
N ASN A 137 1.96 -14.08 -30.10
CA ASN A 137 2.18 -12.65 -29.89
C ASN A 137 3.69 -12.28 -29.96
N PRO A 138 4.35 -12.37 -31.13
CA PRO A 138 5.81 -12.32 -31.25
C PRO A 138 6.43 -10.96 -30.86
N ARG A 139 5.62 -9.91 -30.67
CA ARG A 139 6.08 -8.62 -30.17
C ARG A 139 6.20 -8.59 -28.64
N GLN A 140 5.57 -9.52 -27.94
CA GLN A 140 5.64 -9.66 -26.49
C GLN A 140 6.92 -10.43 -26.13
N ARG A 141 7.77 -9.86 -25.27
CA ARG A 141 9.08 -10.45 -24.93
C ARG A 141 9.16 -10.96 -23.49
N PHE A 142 8.20 -10.60 -22.65
CA PHE A 142 8.15 -10.97 -21.24
C PHE A 142 6.70 -11.00 -20.75
N VAL A 143 6.44 -11.73 -19.69
CA VAL A 143 5.13 -11.77 -19.06
C VAL A 143 4.86 -10.44 -18.35
N SER A 144 3.71 -9.85 -18.64
CA SER A 144 3.23 -8.62 -18.02
C SER A 144 1.82 -8.83 -17.48
N VAL A 145 1.35 -7.94 -16.59
CA VAL A 145 -0.04 -8.02 -16.07
C VAL A 145 -1.07 -7.99 -17.21
N ARG A 146 -0.82 -7.23 -18.28
CA ARG A 146 -1.68 -7.22 -19.47
C ARG A 146 -1.72 -8.58 -20.15
N MET A 147 -0.60 -9.25 -20.24
CA MET A 147 -0.53 -10.63 -20.75
C MET A 147 -1.25 -11.59 -19.79
N CYS A 148 -1.04 -11.50 -18.47
CA CYS A 148 -1.74 -12.32 -17.49
C CYS A 148 -3.25 -12.19 -17.62
N LYS A 149 -3.78 -10.94 -17.81
CA LYS A 149 -5.19 -10.69 -18.10
C LYS A 149 -5.64 -11.43 -19.36
N SER A 150 -4.91 -11.28 -20.47
CA SER A 150 -5.26 -11.93 -21.73
C SER A 150 -5.23 -13.45 -21.63
N MET A 151 -4.27 -14.01 -20.89
CA MET A 151 -4.21 -15.46 -20.63
C MET A 151 -5.38 -15.93 -19.77
N TYR A 152 -5.75 -15.20 -18.74
CA TYR A 152 -6.92 -15.49 -17.91
C TYR A 152 -8.22 -15.50 -18.73
N GLU A 153 -8.34 -14.60 -19.72
CA GLU A 153 -9.51 -14.49 -20.58
C GLU A 153 -9.54 -15.56 -21.71
N GLN A 154 -8.39 -16.00 -22.17
CA GLN A 154 -8.29 -16.88 -23.35
C GLN A 154 -8.11 -18.37 -23.00
N PHE A 155 -7.45 -18.71 -21.89
CA PHE A 155 -7.17 -20.08 -21.49
C PHE A 155 -8.04 -20.49 -20.30
N SER A 156 -9.00 -21.38 -20.52
CA SER A 156 -9.86 -21.90 -19.47
C SER A 156 -9.10 -22.65 -18.37
N THR A 157 -7.96 -23.26 -18.70
CA THR A 157 -7.04 -23.87 -17.72
C THR A 157 -6.51 -22.84 -16.72
N VAL A 158 -6.11 -21.65 -17.22
CA VAL A 158 -5.60 -20.56 -16.39
C VAL A 158 -6.70 -19.99 -15.51
N SER A 159 -7.86 -19.62 -16.08
CA SER A 159 -8.95 -19.05 -15.30
C SER A 159 -9.47 -20.03 -14.25
N SER A 160 -9.71 -21.28 -14.60
CA SER A 160 -10.18 -22.30 -13.65
C SER A 160 -9.20 -22.53 -12.51
N TYR A 161 -7.90 -22.55 -12.78
CA TYR A 161 -6.88 -22.71 -11.75
C TYR A 161 -6.83 -21.50 -10.81
N LEU A 162 -6.75 -20.29 -11.35
CA LEU A 162 -6.70 -19.07 -10.56
C LEU A 162 -7.97 -18.89 -9.71
N ASP A 163 -9.14 -19.21 -10.28
CA ASP A 163 -10.42 -19.14 -9.58
C ASP A 163 -10.56 -20.26 -8.51
N SER A 164 -9.80 -21.33 -8.59
CA SER A 164 -9.72 -22.36 -7.56
C SER A 164 -8.70 -22.06 -6.44
N ASN A 165 -7.68 -21.23 -6.71
CA ASN A 165 -6.66 -20.86 -5.71
C ASN A 165 -7.26 -19.90 -4.66
N ALA A 166 -7.61 -20.44 -3.50
CA ALA A 166 -8.29 -19.70 -2.45
C ALA A 166 -7.44 -18.56 -1.87
N ASP A 167 -6.15 -18.79 -1.68
CA ASP A 167 -5.24 -17.80 -1.09
C ASP A 167 -4.99 -16.63 -2.05
N LEU A 168 -4.76 -16.91 -3.31
CA LEU A 168 -4.61 -15.86 -4.32
C LEU A 168 -5.90 -15.06 -4.52
N LYS A 169 -7.07 -15.72 -4.56
CA LYS A 169 -8.37 -15.03 -4.62
C LYS A 169 -8.58 -14.13 -3.41
N ARG A 170 -8.26 -14.63 -2.21
CA ARG A 170 -8.38 -13.84 -0.99
C ARG A 170 -7.47 -12.64 -1.03
N PHE A 171 -6.19 -12.81 -1.41
CA PHE A 171 -5.26 -11.72 -1.58
C PHE A 171 -5.80 -10.66 -2.55
N VAL A 172 -6.25 -11.07 -3.74
CA VAL A 172 -6.79 -10.15 -4.77
C VAL A 172 -8.02 -9.40 -4.25
N SER A 173 -8.88 -10.06 -3.45
CA SER A 173 -10.06 -9.42 -2.85
C SER A 173 -9.73 -8.38 -1.77
N LEU A 174 -8.53 -8.46 -1.17
CA LEU A 174 -8.06 -7.54 -0.14
C LEU A 174 -7.08 -6.48 -0.66
N TYR A 175 -6.78 -6.51 -1.95
CA TYR A 175 -5.75 -5.66 -2.56
C TYR A 175 -5.97 -4.16 -2.31
N HIS A 176 -7.23 -3.69 -2.39
CA HIS A 176 -7.61 -2.31 -2.16
C HIS A 176 -8.34 -2.08 -0.83
N THR A 177 -8.13 -2.94 0.15
CA THR A 177 -8.71 -2.76 1.49
C THR A 177 -7.78 -1.95 2.41
N LEU A 178 -8.33 -1.47 3.51
CA LEU A 178 -7.64 -0.56 4.45
C LEU A 178 -6.27 -1.08 4.90
N GLY A 179 -6.16 -2.38 5.19
CA GLY A 179 -4.92 -2.98 5.69
C GLY A 179 -3.78 -3.01 4.67
N ASN A 180 -4.07 -2.83 3.38
CA ASN A 180 -3.05 -2.78 2.33
C ASN A 180 -2.65 -1.36 1.92
N TYR A 181 -3.08 -0.34 2.67
CA TYR A 181 -2.66 1.04 2.45
C TYR A 181 -1.92 1.59 3.66
N SER A 182 -0.91 2.41 3.42
CA SER A 182 -0.15 3.07 4.48
C SER A 182 0.20 4.50 4.11
N PRO A 183 0.04 5.47 5.04
CA PRO A 183 0.63 6.78 4.85
C PRO A 183 2.14 6.67 4.88
N VAL A 184 2.81 7.28 3.91
CA VAL A 184 4.26 7.25 3.73
C VAL A 184 4.76 8.62 3.27
N PRO A 185 6.05 8.95 3.46
CA PRO A 185 6.61 10.21 2.99
C PRO A 185 6.52 10.39 1.47
N THR A 186 6.43 11.63 1.03
CA THR A 186 6.49 11.97 -0.38
C THR A 186 7.79 11.45 -1.00
N GLY A 187 7.67 10.75 -2.13
CA GLY A 187 8.78 10.11 -2.83
C GLY A 187 9.14 8.71 -2.34
N PHE A 188 8.51 8.20 -1.28
CA PHE A 188 8.79 6.88 -0.71
C PHE A 188 8.75 5.76 -1.75
N ASN A 189 7.75 5.75 -2.65
CA ASN A 189 7.62 4.75 -3.70
C ASN A 189 8.79 4.75 -4.68
N VAL A 190 9.20 5.94 -5.12
CA VAL A 190 10.36 6.10 -6.01
C VAL A 190 11.64 5.68 -5.30
N ALA A 191 11.76 6.02 -4.04
CA ALA A 191 12.90 5.70 -3.21
C ALA A 191 13.01 4.19 -2.95
N ARG A 192 11.91 3.55 -2.70
CA ARG A 192 11.82 2.12 -2.41
C ARG A 192 12.10 1.26 -3.67
N SER A 193 11.75 1.72 -4.86
CA SER A 193 11.91 0.98 -6.12
C SER A 193 13.34 0.90 -6.64
N GLY A 194 14.27 1.74 -6.17
CA GLY A 194 15.68 1.69 -6.54
C GLY A 194 15.98 1.95 -8.02
N VAL A 195 17.24 1.79 -8.41
CA VAL A 195 17.69 1.91 -9.80
C VAL A 195 17.25 0.70 -10.61
N GLY A 196 16.33 0.93 -11.51
CA GLY A 196 15.72 -0.11 -12.33
C GLY A 196 14.56 -0.77 -11.58
N TYR A 197 13.39 -0.63 -12.09
CA TYR A 197 12.13 -1.23 -11.65
C TYR A 197 12.25 -2.74 -11.43
N SER A 198 13.04 -3.17 -10.46
CA SER A 198 13.11 -4.55 -10.10
C SER A 198 11.93 -4.87 -9.17
N SER A 199 11.27 -5.91 -9.51
CA SER A 199 10.00 -6.42 -9.00
C SER A 199 9.90 -6.64 -7.49
N ASN A 200 10.99 -6.50 -6.76
CA ASN A 200 11.08 -6.93 -5.37
C ASN A 200 10.81 -5.80 -4.36
N TYR A 201 10.45 -4.60 -4.80
CA TYR A 201 10.39 -3.44 -3.92
C TYR A 201 9.01 -3.13 -3.36
N ASP A 202 7.95 -3.67 -3.97
CA ASP A 202 6.56 -3.49 -3.50
C ASP A 202 6.15 -4.53 -2.45
N TYR A 203 7.11 -5.09 -1.71
CA TYR A 203 6.86 -6.04 -0.64
C TYR A 203 7.13 -5.41 0.72
N TRP A 204 6.09 -5.35 1.52
CA TRP A 204 6.21 -4.67 2.80
C TRP A 204 6.96 -5.46 3.87
N ASP A 205 7.00 -6.78 3.81
CA ASP A 205 7.90 -7.54 4.66
C ASP A 205 9.36 -7.13 4.43
N LEU A 206 9.82 -7.06 3.18
CA LEU A 206 11.17 -6.62 2.86
C LEU A 206 11.38 -5.12 3.17
N THR A 207 10.36 -4.29 2.98
CA THR A 207 10.40 -2.87 3.34
C THR A 207 10.55 -2.72 4.86
N LEU A 208 9.77 -3.45 5.65
CA LEU A 208 9.83 -3.44 7.12
C LEU A 208 11.18 -3.93 7.65
N MET A 209 11.78 -4.97 7.04
CA MET A 209 13.14 -5.41 7.40
C MET A 209 14.17 -4.27 7.28
N LYS A 210 14.03 -3.40 6.27
CA LYS A 210 14.93 -2.24 6.11
C LYS A 210 14.59 -1.11 7.08
N ILE A 211 13.31 -0.85 7.33
CA ILE A 211 12.88 0.11 8.34
C ILE A 211 13.38 -0.34 9.72
N LYS A 212 13.23 -1.64 10.07
CA LYS A 212 13.79 -2.20 11.33
C LYS A 212 15.28 -1.96 11.42
N LYS A 213 16.03 -2.26 10.35
CA LYS A 213 17.48 -2.00 10.32
C LYS A 213 17.80 -0.52 10.57
N TYR A 214 16.97 0.42 10.10
CA TYR A 214 17.13 1.83 10.45
C TYR A 214 17.03 2.07 11.96
N PHE A 215 16.06 1.47 12.64
CA PHE A 215 15.89 1.60 14.08
C PHE A 215 17.03 0.92 14.86
N ASP A 216 17.50 -0.24 14.43
CA ASP A 216 18.62 -0.97 15.05
C ASP A 216 19.96 -0.19 14.96
N LEU A 217 20.17 0.52 13.86
CA LEU A 217 21.37 1.30 13.58
C LEU A 217 21.27 2.75 14.04
N ARG A 218 20.19 3.15 14.66
CA ARG A 218 19.85 4.53 15.03
C ARG A 218 21.06 5.32 15.52
N LYS A 219 21.39 6.40 14.79
CA LYS A 219 22.38 7.44 15.17
C LYS A 219 23.88 7.10 15.11
N LYS A 220 24.31 5.84 15.08
CA LYS A 220 25.75 5.57 15.19
C LYS A 220 26.49 5.51 13.85
N THR A 221 25.83 5.19 12.73
CA THR A 221 26.57 4.89 11.51
C THR A 221 25.82 5.04 10.19
N PHE A 222 24.65 5.62 10.14
CA PHE A 222 23.84 5.73 8.93
C PHE A 222 24.60 6.35 7.74
N LEU A 223 25.60 7.17 8.04
CA LEU A 223 26.44 7.89 7.06
C LEU A 223 27.89 7.38 6.99
N LYS A 224 28.29 6.34 7.71
CA LYS A 224 29.71 5.99 7.83
C LYS A 224 30.16 4.66 7.21
N ARG A 225 29.26 3.80 6.76
CA ARG A 225 29.65 2.55 6.09
C ARG A 225 29.12 2.54 4.66
N ALA A 226 30.03 2.52 3.69
CA ALA A 226 29.71 2.53 2.26
C ALA A 226 28.79 1.35 1.86
N ASP A 227 28.94 0.19 2.48
CA ASP A 227 28.11 -0.99 2.19
C ASP A 227 26.68 -0.87 2.74
N ASP A 228 26.51 -0.27 3.91
CA ASP A 228 25.22 0.00 4.50
C ASP A 228 24.52 1.20 3.82
N VAL A 229 25.31 2.19 3.41
CA VAL A 229 24.83 3.33 2.62
C VAL A 229 24.34 2.89 1.26
N ASN A 230 24.99 1.94 0.59
CA ASN A 230 24.51 1.40 -0.67
C ASN A 230 23.21 0.61 -0.50
N GLN A 231 23.01 -0.14 0.57
CA GLN A 231 21.77 -0.85 0.83
C GLN A 231 20.62 0.08 1.23
N ILE A 232 20.93 1.22 1.84
CA ILE A 232 19.94 2.23 2.21
C ILE A 232 19.77 3.26 1.08
N ALA A 233 20.84 3.60 0.34
CA ALA A 233 20.75 4.40 -0.88
C ALA A 233 19.93 3.69 -1.98
N ILE A 234 19.88 2.35 -1.98
CA ILE A 234 18.96 1.58 -2.79
C ILE A 234 17.50 1.79 -2.34
N LEU A 235 17.23 2.05 -1.05
CA LEU A 235 15.91 2.45 -0.59
C LEU A 235 15.55 3.89 -1.00
N PHE A 236 16.53 4.78 -1.02
CA PHE A 236 16.28 6.21 -1.12
C PHE A 236 17.23 6.83 -2.13
N HIS A 237 16.76 6.94 -3.36
CA HIS A 237 17.58 7.34 -4.51
C HIS A 237 17.88 8.84 -4.59
N TYR A 238 17.14 9.66 -3.84
CA TYR A 238 17.27 11.11 -3.86
C TYR A 238 17.43 11.65 -2.44
N GLU A 239 18.34 12.59 -2.26
CA GLU A 239 18.66 13.19 -0.96
C GLU A 239 17.40 13.73 -0.25
N GLU A 240 16.52 14.40 -0.97
CA GLU A 240 15.25 14.89 -0.42
C GLU A 240 14.37 13.76 0.11
N THR A 241 14.27 12.68 -0.63
CA THR A 241 13.45 11.52 -0.25
C THR A 241 14.06 10.79 0.95
N ILE A 242 15.39 10.66 0.99
CA ILE A 242 16.10 10.13 2.17
C ILE A 242 15.77 10.97 3.40
N ASN A 243 15.87 12.29 3.28
CA ASN A 243 15.58 13.21 4.37
C ASN A 243 14.11 13.13 4.83
N ASN A 244 13.17 12.99 3.92
CA ASN A 244 11.76 12.82 4.23
C ASN A 244 11.48 11.52 5.00
N CYS A 245 12.08 10.42 4.55
CA CYS A 245 11.95 9.13 5.24
C CYS A 245 12.63 9.13 6.61
N MET A 246 13.80 9.78 6.75
CA MET A 246 14.46 9.92 8.04
C MET A 246 13.61 10.73 9.02
N LYS A 247 13.07 11.89 8.59
CA LYS A 247 12.16 12.71 9.42
C LYS A 247 10.91 11.93 9.85
N TRP A 248 10.40 11.08 8.97
CA TRP A 248 9.28 10.21 9.28
C TRP A 248 9.63 9.19 10.36
N LEU A 249 10.71 8.44 10.18
CA LEU A 249 11.13 7.39 11.10
C LEU A 249 11.65 7.95 12.42
N ASP A 250 12.29 9.13 12.42
CA ASP A 250 12.73 9.84 13.63
C ASP A 250 11.55 10.34 14.49
N GLY A 251 10.35 10.35 13.94
CA GLY A 251 9.13 10.67 14.67
C GLY A 251 8.69 9.59 15.67
N TYR A 252 9.32 8.40 15.67
CA TYR A 252 8.99 7.27 16.54
C TYR A 252 10.14 6.95 17.49
N ASP A 253 9.82 6.64 18.75
CA ASP A 253 10.83 6.41 19.80
C ASP A 253 11.60 5.12 19.59
N SER A 254 10.97 4.09 19.04
CA SER A 254 11.56 2.77 18.81
C SER A 254 10.91 2.06 17.63
N TRP A 255 11.51 0.93 17.21
CA TRP A 255 10.90 0.00 16.27
C TRP A 255 9.53 -0.48 16.73
N ASN A 256 9.38 -0.86 18.01
CA ASN A 256 8.12 -1.33 18.55
C ASN A 256 7.06 -0.22 18.55
N ASP A 257 7.44 1.01 18.86
CA ASP A 257 6.55 2.17 18.78
C ASP A 257 6.05 2.40 17.35
N PHE A 258 6.95 2.32 16.35
CA PHE A 258 6.58 2.38 14.95
C PHE A 258 5.63 1.25 14.53
N VAL A 259 5.95 0.00 14.92
CA VAL A 259 5.11 -1.18 14.65
C VAL A 259 3.70 -1.00 15.23
N GLU A 260 3.61 -0.50 16.46
CA GLU A 260 2.32 -0.27 17.12
C GLU A 260 1.52 0.84 16.46
N GLN A 261 2.14 1.99 16.22
CA GLN A 261 1.46 3.16 15.63
C GLN A 261 1.02 2.95 14.18
N TYR A 262 1.71 2.10 13.42
CA TYR A 262 1.37 1.76 12.04
C TYR A 262 0.60 0.45 11.89
N PHE A 263 0.24 -0.20 13.01
CA PHE A 263 -0.54 -1.44 13.04
C PHE A 263 0.16 -2.62 12.35
N PHE A 264 1.48 -2.76 12.53
CA PHE A 264 2.29 -3.82 11.94
C PHE A 264 2.56 -5.00 12.88
N GLN A 265 1.83 -5.14 13.98
CA GLN A 265 2.04 -6.20 14.97
C GLN A 265 1.96 -7.62 14.36
N ASP A 266 1.17 -7.81 13.30
CA ASP A 266 1.04 -9.10 12.62
C ASP A 266 2.12 -9.35 11.56
N TYR A 267 3.02 -8.38 11.35
CA TYR A 267 4.19 -8.48 10.45
C TYR A 267 5.48 -8.83 11.18
N VAL A 268 5.44 -8.92 12.50
CA VAL A 268 6.59 -9.22 13.35
C VAL A 268 6.28 -10.37 14.30
N ASP A 269 7.32 -11.10 14.70
CA ASP A 269 7.24 -12.12 15.74
C ASP A 269 7.32 -11.52 17.16
N ASP A 270 7.32 -12.37 18.16
CA ASP A 270 7.39 -11.98 19.57
C ASP A 270 8.72 -11.31 19.94
N GLU A 271 9.79 -11.56 19.19
CA GLU A 271 11.11 -10.92 19.31
C GLU A 271 11.17 -9.57 18.56
N GLY A 272 10.13 -9.24 17.81
CA GLY A 272 10.06 -8.03 16.98
C GLY A 272 10.79 -8.15 15.64
N GLU A 273 11.17 -9.36 15.22
CA GLU A 273 11.75 -9.60 13.91
C GLU A 273 10.64 -9.66 12.84
N VAL A 274 10.94 -9.14 11.66
CA VAL A 274 9.97 -9.13 10.56
C VAL A 274 9.83 -10.54 9.99
N ILE A 275 8.60 -11.03 9.95
CA ILE A 275 8.28 -12.33 9.38
C ILE A 275 8.14 -12.20 7.86
N PRO A 276 8.93 -12.88 7.03
CA PRO A 276 8.83 -12.82 5.57
C PRO A 276 7.49 -13.38 5.06
N PHE A 277 7.08 -12.98 3.86
CA PHE A 277 5.87 -13.51 3.23
C PHE A 277 6.03 -14.94 2.72
N CYS A 278 7.22 -15.32 2.33
CA CYS A 278 7.56 -16.72 2.04
C CYS A 278 8.96 -17.05 2.53
N THR A 279 9.23 -18.33 2.72
CA THR A 279 10.55 -18.82 3.13
C THR A 279 11.61 -18.42 2.11
N GLY A 280 12.72 -17.83 2.58
CA GLY A 280 13.79 -17.34 1.72
C GLY A 280 13.50 -16.05 0.95
N HIS A 281 12.33 -15.41 1.20
CA HIS A 281 12.00 -14.13 0.57
C HIS A 281 13.05 -13.07 0.90
N SER A 282 13.70 -12.58 -0.13
CA SER A 282 14.76 -11.60 0.01
C SER A 282 14.78 -10.61 -1.16
N TRP A 283 15.56 -9.55 -1.02
CA TRP A 283 15.76 -8.57 -2.09
C TRP A 283 16.45 -9.14 -3.33
N LYS A 284 17.14 -10.26 -3.20
CA LYS A 284 17.86 -10.89 -4.30
C LYS A 284 17.05 -12.00 -4.96
N ASP A 285 16.36 -12.77 -4.15
CA ASP A 285 15.89 -14.08 -4.57
C ASP A 285 14.37 -14.20 -4.57
N GLY A 286 13.55 -13.26 -4.27
CA GLY A 286 12.10 -13.31 -4.36
C GLY A 286 11.49 -14.71 -4.13
N CYS A 287 10.26 -14.91 -4.60
CA CYS A 287 9.67 -16.25 -4.72
C CYS A 287 10.16 -16.92 -6.00
N ASN A 288 10.54 -18.18 -5.95
CA ASN A 288 11.14 -18.91 -7.08
C ASN A 288 10.28 -20.07 -7.57
N GLU A 289 9.57 -20.75 -6.68
CA GLU A 289 8.74 -21.90 -6.99
C GLU A 289 7.26 -21.62 -6.74
N VAL A 290 6.38 -22.41 -7.33
CA VAL A 290 4.91 -22.25 -7.15
C VAL A 290 4.53 -22.27 -5.67
N GLY A 291 5.14 -23.15 -4.88
CA GLY A 291 4.91 -23.24 -3.43
C GLY A 291 5.27 -21.97 -2.67
N ASP A 292 6.34 -21.25 -3.07
CA ASP A 292 6.73 -19.97 -2.46
C ASP A 292 5.67 -18.90 -2.71
N TYR A 293 5.06 -18.88 -3.90
CA TYR A 293 3.99 -17.94 -4.23
C TYR A 293 2.71 -18.24 -3.46
N ASP A 294 2.36 -19.51 -3.28
CA ASP A 294 1.20 -19.90 -2.47
C ASP A 294 1.39 -19.51 -1.00
N GLU A 295 2.59 -19.75 -0.44
CA GLU A 295 2.96 -19.27 0.89
C GLU A 295 2.89 -17.73 0.97
N PHE A 296 3.44 -17.04 -0.03
CA PHE A 296 3.40 -15.58 -0.12
C PHE A 296 1.96 -15.06 -0.10
N PHE A 297 1.10 -15.56 -0.97
CA PHE A 297 -0.29 -15.08 -1.04
C PHE A 297 -1.02 -15.30 0.28
N LYS A 298 -0.87 -16.48 0.88
CA LYS A 298 -1.46 -16.82 2.18
C LYS A 298 -0.99 -15.87 3.29
N ASN A 299 0.30 -15.63 3.39
CA ASN A 299 0.86 -14.77 4.42
C ASN A 299 0.52 -13.29 4.17
N ALA A 300 0.51 -12.84 2.92
CA ALA A 300 0.17 -11.47 2.57
C ALA A 300 -1.29 -11.15 2.92
N TRP A 301 -2.27 -11.98 2.49
CA TRP A 301 -3.67 -11.70 2.77
C TRP A 301 -4.00 -11.77 4.26
N ASN A 302 -3.41 -12.72 5.00
CA ASN A 302 -3.61 -12.84 6.44
C ASN A 302 -3.18 -11.56 7.18
N ARG A 303 -2.03 -11.00 6.82
CA ARG A 303 -1.50 -9.77 7.45
C ARG A 303 -2.28 -8.53 7.05
N ILE A 304 -2.69 -8.43 5.79
CA ILE A 304 -3.56 -7.33 5.33
C ILE A 304 -4.87 -7.34 6.11
N GLU A 305 -5.50 -8.50 6.27
CA GLU A 305 -6.76 -8.63 7.02
C GLU A 305 -6.57 -8.34 8.50
N ALA A 306 -5.54 -8.88 9.13
CA ALA A 306 -5.22 -8.63 10.53
C ALA A 306 -4.96 -7.14 10.79
N ARG A 307 -4.17 -6.50 9.93
CA ARG A 307 -3.92 -5.05 10.01
C ARG A 307 -5.21 -4.24 9.79
N SER A 308 -6.07 -4.61 8.83
CA SER A 308 -7.37 -3.96 8.64
C SER A 308 -8.20 -4.01 9.93
N ASN A 309 -8.26 -5.15 10.59
CA ASN A 309 -8.97 -5.33 11.86
C ASN A 309 -8.46 -4.41 12.96
N ARG A 310 -7.13 -4.28 13.09
CA ARG A 310 -6.51 -3.37 14.07
C ARG A 310 -6.84 -1.91 13.78
N MET A 311 -6.73 -1.49 12.51
CA MET A 311 -7.05 -0.13 12.10
C MET A 311 -8.53 0.20 12.31
N ILE A 312 -9.45 -0.69 11.97
CA ILE A 312 -10.89 -0.53 12.20
C ILE A 312 -11.19 -0.42 13.70
N SER A 313 -10.56 -1.27 14.52
CA SER A 313 -10.72 -1.21 15.97
C SER A 313 -10.22 0.10 16.57
N ALA A 314 -9.10 0.61 16.06
CA ALA A 314 -8.55 1.90 16.46
C ALA A 314 -9.44 3.08 16.03
N LEU A 315 -10.01 3.02 14.81
CA LEU A 315 -10.97 4.01 14.32
C LEU A 315 -12.20 4.09 15.22
N LYS A 316 -12.81 2.95 15.56
CA LYS A 316 -13.98 2.89 16.48
C LYS A 316 -13.65 3.56 17.81
N LYS A 317 -12.54 3.18 18.44
CA LYS A 317 -12.10 3.76 19.73
C LYS A 317 -11.85 5.27 19.66
N LYS A 318 -11.27 5.77 18.56
CA LYS A 318 -10.98 7.20 18.38
C LYS A 318 -12.25 8.02 18.14
N LEU A 319 -13.24 7.45 17.45
CA LEU A 319 -14.52 8.14 17.19
C LEU A 319 -15.48 8.13 18.40
N GLU A 320 -15.36 7.13 19.28
CA GLU A 320 -16.13 7.08 20.55
C GLU A 320 -15.63 8.09 21.59
N LYS A 321 -14.32 8.42 21.56
CA LYS A 321 -13.70 9.36 22.53
C LYS A 321 -13.90 10.85 22.19
N ASN A 322 -14.32 11.15 20.98
CA ASN A 322 -14.54 12.50 20.45
C ASN A 322 -16.03 12.77 20.15
#